data_840ecca2b6a70446043605090c6b5cce
#
_entry.id   840ecca2b6a70446043605090c6b5cce
#
_cell.length_a   1.000
_cell.length_b   1.000
_cell.length_c   1.000
_cell.angle_alpha   90.00
_cell.angle_beta   90.00
_cell.angle_gamma   90.00
#
_symmetry.space_group_name_H-M   'P 1'
#
loop_
_entity.id
_entity.type
_entity.pdbx_description
1 polymer ?
#
loop_
_entity_poly.entity_id
_entity_poly.type
_entity_poly.pdbx_seq_one_letter_code
_entity_poly.pdbx_strand_id
1 'polypeptide(L)'
;TIMPALKTYSLSSPLLSYRKEFFLSSIFSLHLTFHLSIFFPGELPRQITPCDSLMNTLNKKDFPMKWVKQTIHYWCDDTRSKHCLGNGICAAILDTGISAHPDFSGRILDFQDFTSSTPSVSLHDDSGHGTHVAGILAGSGQVSSGLYAGIAPDTDLLICKVLDHEGNGNIQTVLKGIDWILKIKDSYPLHLVNISVGGRPTLPPGQKKLLLDAVEHLWDLGLTVVVSSGNYGPRPGTVAVPGTSPKVITVGVPDTLPLFRTGHSSSNYSGRGPTDHCIKKPDVFAPGTGIISCNSRYISSMQSASVRPSLFQRPTFLSSQPYIAKTGTSMATPVVTGAIACLFSKYPDLSNVEAKLRLHNSCQPIPGTESGWGLLHVANLLNS
;
A
#
# COMPACT_ATOMS: atom_id res chain seq x y z
N THR A 1 44.88 46.84 -10.46
CA THR A 1 44.89 47.56 -11.71
C THR A 1 43.77 47.04 -12.62
N ILE A 2 42.78 47.90 -12.89
CA ILE A 2 41.93 48.05 -14.06
C ILE A 2 40.74 47.09 -14.17
N MET A 3 39.57 47.52 -13.70
CA MET A 3 38.29 47.44 -14.41
C MET A 3 38.31 48.35 -15.64
N PRO A 4 37.55 48.15 -16.70
CA PRO A 4 36.14 48.55 -16.84
C PRO A 4 35.35 47.58 -17.74
N ALA A 5 34.06 47.65 -18.06
CA ALA A 5 33.01 48.65 -17.98
C ALA A 5 31.67 47.96 -18.25
N LEU A 6 30.62 48.55 -17.68
CA LEU A 6 29.19 48.36 -17.95
C LEU A 6 28.82 48.65 -19.43
N LYS A 7 27.87 47.87 -19.99
CA LYS A 7 26.96 48.39 -21.01
C LYS A 7 25.54 47.92 -20.75
N THR A 8 24.73 48.87 -20.34
CA THR A 8 23.28 48.91 -20.37
C THR A 8 22.79 49.09 -21.80
N TYR A 9 21.76 48.39 -22.19
CA TYR A 9 20.77 48.87 -23.17
C TYR A 9 19.34 48.53 -22.75
N SER A 10 18.52 49.53 -22.83
CA SER A 10 17.15 49.66 -22.41
C SER A 10 16.15 49.37 -23.53
N LEU A 11 14.95 48.93 -23.12
CA LEU A 11 13.62 49.27 -23.60
C LEU A 11 13.25 49.12 -25.09
N SER A 12 12.25 48.29 -25.38
CA SER A 12 10.95 48.79 -25.90
C SER A 12 9.97 47.64 -26.15
N SER A 13 8.78 47.77 -25.53
CA SER A 13 7.56 47.10 -25.96
C SER A 13 6.95 47.86 -27.15
N PRO A 14 6.06 47.26 -27.94
CA PRO A 14 4.66 47.72 -27.80
C PRO A 14 3.58 46.64 -27.86
N LEU A 15 2.51 46.92 -27.16
CA LEU A 15 1.15 46.45 -27.30
C LEU A 15 0.62 46.53 -28.75
N LEU A 16 -0.19 45.57 -29.15
CA LEU A 16 -1.36 45.79 -29.99
C LEU A 16 -2.35 44.62 -29.94
N SER A 17 -3.46 44.92 -29.45
CA SER A 17 -4.81 44.40 -29.53
C SER A 17 -5.31 44.08 -30.92
N TYR A 18 -6.14 43.05 -31.06
CA TYR A 18 -7.31 42.96 -31.98
C TYR A 18 -8.23 41.85 -31.45
N ARG A 19 -9.36 42.17 -30.98
CA ARG A 19 -10.77 42.22 -31.34
C ARG A 19 -11.31 41.03 -32.15
N LYS A 20 -12.32 40.39 -31.50
CA LYS A 20 -13.62 39.83 -31.91
C LYS A 20 -13.98 39.84 -33.42
N GLU A 21 -14.58 38.72 -33.84
CA GLU A 21 -15.84 38.62 -34.65
C GLU A 21 -16.25 37.12 -34.62
N PHE A 22 -17.38 36.74 -34.10
CA PHE A 22 -18.76 36.63 -34.55
C PHE A 22 -18.91 35.89 -35.88
N PHE A 23 -19.50 34.69 -35.87
CA PHE A 23 -20.51 34.29 -36.85
C PHE A 23 -21.59 33.40 -36.22
N LEU A 24 -22.80 33.89 -36.26
CA LEU A 24 -24.09 33.25 -35.99
C LEU A 24 -24.63 32.67 -37.31
N SER A 25 -25.29 31.56 -37.27
CA SER A 25 -26.53 31.22 -38.04
C SER A 25 -26.83 29.74 -37.79
N SER A 26 -28.00 29.16 -37.73
CA SER A 26 -29.42 29.64 -37.75
C SER A 26 -30.22 28.44 -37.20
N ILE A 27 -31.11 28.69 -36.29
CA ILE A 27 -32.57 28.59 -36.36
C ILE A 27 -33.11 27.26 -36.90
N PHE A 28 -33.75 26.46 -36.03
CA PHE A 28 -35.15 26.05 -36.29
C PHE A 28 -35.92 25.89 -34.96
N SER A 29 -36.97 26.65 -34.90
CA SER A 29 -38.01 26.74 -33.87
C SER A 29 -39.07 25.69 -34.16
N LEU A 30 -39.63 25.05 -33.16
CA LEU A 30 -41.06 24.73 -33.13
C LEU A 30 -41.58 24.64 -31.69
N HIS A 31 -42.63 25.36 -31.47
CA HIS A 31 -43.50 25.43 -30.30
C HIS A 31 -44.17 24.09 -30.00
N LEU A 32 -44.48 23.81 -28.72
CA LEU A 32 -45.87 23.71 -28.23
C LEU A 32 -45.95 23.46 -26.70
N THR A 33 -46.68 24.42 -26.11
CA THR A 33 -47.73 24.34 -25.07
C THR A 33 -47.46 23.67 -23.69
N PHE A 34 -47.62 24.55 -22.73
CA PHE A 34 -47.88 24.32 -21.31
C PHE A 34 -49.00 23.29 -21.05
N HIS A 35 -48.70 22.37 -20.14
CA HIS A 35 -49.70 21.84 -19.22
C HIS A 35 -49.10 21.71 -17.83
N LEU A 36 -49.59 22.52 -16.92
CA LEU A 36 -49.37 22.39 -15.47
C LEU A 36 -50.10 21.12 -14.98
N SER A 37 -49.35 20.16 -14.45
CA SER A 37 -49.91 19.12 -13.57
C SER A 37 -48.98 18.95 -12.42
N ILE A 38 -49.42 19.30 -11.25
CA ILE A 38 -48.81 19.05 -9.96
C ILE A 38 -48.84 17.54 -9.75
N PHE A 39 -47.70 16.88 -9.76
CA PHE A 39 -47.56 15.51 -9.25
C PHE A 39 -46.36 15.49 -8.29
N PHE A 40 -46.58 14.83 -7.15
CA PHE A 40 -45.64 14.56 -6.09
C PHE A 40 -44.39 13.84 -6.65
N PRO A 41 -43.19 14.06 -6.09
CA PRO A 41 -41.99 13.38 -6.54
C PRO A 41 -42.00 11.94 -6.04
N GLY A 42 -42.39 11.00 -6.91
CA GLY A 42 -42.06 9.61 -6.76
C GLY A 42 -40.57 9.44 -7.06
N GLU A 43 -39.84 8.81 -6.16
CA GLU A 43 -38.44 8.44 -6.35
C GLU A 43 -38.29 7.60 -7.63
N LEU A 44 -37.56 8.12 -8.60
CA LEU A 44 -37.08 7.32 -9.73
C LEU A 44 -36.20 6.22 -9.17
N PRO A 45 -36.41 4.95 -9.55
CA PRO A 45 -35.53 3.88 -9.13
C PRO A 45 -34.10 4.21 -9.59
N ARG A 46 -33.17 4.34 -8.65
CA ARG A 46 -31.75 4.43 -8.95
C ARG A 46 -31.37 3.22 -9.76
N GLN A 47 -30.86 3.42 -10.97
CA GLN A 47 -30.19 2.34 -11.69
C GLN A 47 -29.03 1.85 -10.82
N ILE A 48 -29.17 0.64 -10.29
CA ILE A 48 -28.11 -0.02 -9.53
C ILE A 48 -26.96 -0.27 -10.51
N THR A 49 -25.87 0.49 -10.36
CA THR A 49 -24.67 0.22 -11.14
C THR A 49 -24.03 -1.10 -10.66
N PRO A 50 -23.25 -1.80 -11.49
CA PRO A 50 -22.54 -3.02 -11.05
C PRO A 50 -21.71 -2.83 -9.79
N CYS A 51 -21.30 -1.59 -9.49
CA CYS A 51 -20.57 -1.21 -8.29
C CYS A 51 -21.46 -1.26 -7.04
N ASP A 52 -22.75 -0.90 -7.14
CA ASP A 52 -23.68 -0.92 -6.00
C ASP A 52 -24.07 -2.35 -5.58
N SER A 53 -24.12 -3.28 -6.53
CA SER A 53 -24.37 -4.70 -6.22
C SER A 53 -23.20 -5.37 -5.49
N LEU A 54 -21.94 -4.98 -5.81
CA LEU A 54 -20.75 -5.44 -5.08
C LEU A 54 -20.72 -4.89 -3.64
N MET A 55 -21.14 -3.64 -3.46
CA MET A 55 -21.19 -3.00 -2.13
C MET A 55 -22.23 -3.60 -1.19
N ASN A 56 -23.31 -4.18 -1.72
CA ASN A 56 -24.35 -4.81 -0.90
C ASN A 56 -23.98 -6.23 -0.41
N THR A 57 -22.95 -6.86 -0.99
CA THR A 57 -22.43 -8.17 -0.57
C THR A 57 -21.28 -8.06 0.43
N LEU A 58 -20.68 -6.87 0.59
CA LEU A 58 -19.62 -6.65 1.55
C LEU A 58 -20.20 -6.48 2.96
N ASN A 59 -19.63 -7.19 3.90
CA ASN A 59 -19.95 -7.02 5.32
C ASN A 59 -19.77 -5.54 5.69
N LYS A 60 -20.70 -4.91 6.42
CA LYS A 60 -20.61 -3.50 6.86
C LYS A 60 -19.35 -3.17 7.70
N LYS A 61 -18.52 -4.19 7.99
CA LYS A 61 -17.25 -4.10 8.74
C LYS A 61 -16.01 -3.99 7.85
N ASP A 62 -16.15 -4.17 6.53
CA ASP A 62 -15.02 -4.20 5.61
C ASP A 62 -14.74 -2.79 5.10
N PHE A 63 -13.45 -2.41 5.06
CA PHE A 63 -13.02 -1.08 4.64
C PHE A 63 -12.47 -1.12 3.21
N PRO A 64 -13.22 -0.61 2.21
CA PRO A 64 -12.69 -0.40 0.86
C PRO A 64 -11.43 0.47 0.88
N MET A 65 -10.52 0.26 -0.07
CA MET A 65 -9.30 1.08 -0.20
C MET A 65 -9.57 2.59 -0.24
N LYS A 66 -10.74 3.00 -0.72
CA LYS A 66 -11.21 4.40 -0.64
C LYS A 66 -11.20 4.93 0.80
N TRP A 67 -11.68 4.15 1.78
CA TRP A 67 -11.71 4.54 3.19
C TRP A 67 -10.30 4.58 3.80
N VAL A 68 -9.44 3.61 3.43
CA VAL A 68 -8.02 3.64 3.82
C VAL A 68 -7.39 4.95 3.34
N LYS A 69 -7.55 5.26 2.07
CA LYS A 69 -6.99 6.47 1.44
C LYS A 69 -7.52 7.76 2.08
N GLN A 70 -8.83 7.83 2.36
CA GLN A 70 -9.41 8.98 3.06
C GLN A 70 -8.85 9.14 4.48
N THR A 71 -8.71 8.03 5.21
CA THR A 71 -8.19 8.04 6.59
C THR A 71 -6.76 8.56 6.69
N ILE A 72 -5.93 8.27 5.70
CA ILE A 72 -4.53 8.70 5.64
C ILE A 72 -4.32 9.98 4.81
N HIS A 73 -5.40 10.68 4.47
CA HIS A 73 -5.36 11.88 3.64
C HIS A 73 -4.60 11.70 2.31
N TYR A 74 -4.87 10.56 1.66
CA TYR A 74 -4.35 10.27 0.34
C TYR A 74 -5.35 10.72 -0.72
N TRP A 75 -5.00 11.73 -1.50
CA TRP A 75 -5.85 12.28 -2.55
C TRP A 75 -5.33 11.84 -3.93
N CYS A 76 -6.08 10.97 -4.59
CA CYS A 76 -5.66 10.35 -5.87
C CYS A 76 -5.36 11.40 -6.96
N ASP A 77 -6.09 12.51 -6.99
CA ASP A 77 -5.88 13.56 -7.99
C ASP A 77 -4.51 14.26 -7.80
N ASP A 78 -4.14 14.53 -6.54
CA ASP A 78 -2.84 15.12 -6.23
C ASP A 78 -1.69 14.18 -6.58
N THR A 79 -1.83 12.89 -6.32
CA THR A 79 -0.79 11.90 -6.61
C THR A 79 -0.65 11.63 -8.10
N ARG A 80 -1.76 11.54 -8.84
CA ARG A 80 -1.75 11.36 -10.31
C ARG A 80 -1.17 12.55 -11.03
N SER A 81 -1.60 13.76 -10.70
CA SER A 81 -1.11 14.99 -11.35
C SER A 81 0.38 15.22 -11.12
N LYS A 82 0.93 14.66 -10.04
CA LYS A 82 2.36 14.77 -9.67
C LYS A 82 3.18 13.53 -10.05
N HIS A 83 2.60 12.57 -10.75
CA HIS A 83 3.24 11.28 -11.08
C HIS A 83 3.83 10.54 -9.88
N CYS A 84 3.17 10.59 -8.72
CA CYS A 84 3.65 10.04 -7.45
C CYS A 84 2.97 8.71 -7.11
N LEU A 85 2.84 7.79 -8.06
CA LEU A 85 2.16 6.50 -7.86
C LEU A 85 3.11 5.32 -7.66
N GLY A 86 4.38 5.59 -7.33
CA GLY A 86 5.42 4.58 -7.18
C GLY A 86 6.14 4.24 -8.48
N ASN A 87 5.97 5.04 -9.51
CA ASN A 87 6.65 4.87 -10.79
C ASN A 87 8.19 4.95 -10.61
N GLY A 88 8.92 3.99 -11.20
CA GLY A 88 10.37 3.88 -11.09
C GLY A 88 10.87 3.34 -9.75
N ILE A 89 9.97 2.92 -8.86
CA ILE A 89 10.29 2.36 -7.55
C ILE A 89 10.01 0.87 -7.55
N CYS A 90 10.93 0.11 -6.96
CA CYS A 90 10.76 -1.32 -6.71
C CYS A 90 10.70 -1.59 -5.19
N ALA A 91 9.79 -2.48 -4.79
CA ALA A 91 9.64 -2.95 -3.42
C ALA A 91 9.78 -4.47 -3.33
N ALA A 92 10.62 -4.94 -2.43
CA ALA A 92 10.69 -6.36 -2.07
C ALA A 92 9.65 -6.68 -1.00
N ILE A 93 8.92 -7.79 -1.15
CA ILE A 93 7.93 -8.28 -0.18
C ILE A 93 8.37 -9.64 0.33
N LEU A 94 8.61 -9.75 1.64
CA LEU A 94 8.87 -11.01 2.34
C LEU A 94 7.57 -11.50 2.98
N ASP A 95 6.96 -12.55 2.39
CA ASP A 95 5.63 -13.03 2.82
C ASP A 95 5.36 -14.48 2.38
N THR A 96 4.09 -14.86 2.19
CA THR A 96 3.64 -16.20 1.76
C THR A 96 3.74 -16.44 0.24
N GLY A 97 4.23 -15.46 -0.52
CA GLY A 97 4.30 -15.51 -1.98
C GLY A 97 3.36 -14.52 -2.65
N ILE A 98 3.07 -14.73 -3.93
CA ILE A 98 2.14 -13.94 -4.73
C ILE A 98 1.47 -14.80 -5.80
N SER A 99 0.20 -14.57 -6.07
CA SER A 99 -0.54 -15.18 -7.18
C SER A 99 -0.57 -14.23 -8.38
N ALA A 100 -0.74 -14.81 -9.58
CA ALA A 100 -0.85 -14.07 -10.84
C ALA A 100 -2.20 -13.34 -10.96
N HIS A 101 -2.46 -12.40 -10.05
CA HIS A 101 -3.64 -11.55 -10.11
C HIS A 101 -3.48 -10.46 -11.18
N PRO A 102 -4.53 -10.14 -11.99
CA PRO A 102 -4.41 -9.14 -13.07
C PRO A 102 -3.93 -7.76 -12.61
N ASP A 103 -4.20 -7.39 -11.35
CA ASP A 103 -3.73 -6.12 -10.78
C ASP A 103 -2.20 -5.99 -10.67
N PHE A 104 -1.45 -7.07 -10.89
CA PHE A 104 0.01 -7.06 -10.88
C PHE A 104 0.62 -7.23 -12.28
N SER A 105 -0.18 -7.24 -13.34
CA SER A 105 0.29 -7.50 -14.70
C SER A 105 1.51 -6.66 -15.08
N GLY A 106 2.62 -7.33 -15.43
CA GLY A 106 3.86 -6.71 -15.89
C GLY A 106 4.72 -6.06 -14.81
N ARG A 107 4.34 -6.13 -13.51
CA ARG A 107 5.07 -5.45 -12.43
C ARG A 107 5.68 -6.37 -11.37
N ILE A 108 5.58 -7.68 -11.52
CA ILE A 108 6.35 -8.63 -10.72
C ILE A 108 7.65 -8.91 -11.49
N LEU A 109 8.75 -8.34 -11.01
CA LEU A 109 10.06 -8.41 -11.69
C LEU A 109 10.76 -9.73 -11.43
N ASP A 110 10.64 -10.25 -10.19
CA ASP A 110 11.25 -11.52 -9.82
C ASP A 110 10.50 -12.19 -8.66
N PHE A 111 10.63 -13.50 -8.54
CA PHE A 111 9.99 -14.33 -7.53
C PHE A 111 10.92 -15.45 -7.09
N GLN A 112 11.12 -15.60 -5.78
CA GLN A 112 11.87 -16.70 -5.23
C GLN A 112 11.15 -17.37 -4.05
N ASP A 113 11.01 -18.70 -4.10
CA ASP A 113 10.49 -19.51 -2.99
C ASP A 113 11.63 -20.08 -2.16
N PHE A 114 11.66 -19.74 -0.86
CA PHE A 114 12.64 -20.23 0.11
C PHE A 114 12.04 -21.31 1.04
N THR A 115 10.76 -21.64 0.89
CA THR A 115 10.07 -22.65 1.73
C THR A 115 10.26 -24.06 1.20
N SER A 116 10.58 -24.20 -0.10
CA SER A 116 10.80 -25.47 -0.78
C SER A 116 12.29 -25.75 -0.97
N SER A 117 12.66 -27.02 -0.95
CA SER A 117 14.00 -27.49 -1.34
C SER A 117 14.22 -27.48 -2.86
N THR A 118 13.14 -27.50 -3.64
CA THR A 118 13.16 -27.38 -5.10
C THR A 118 12.77 -25.95 -5.49
N PRO A 119 13.65 -25.21 -6.20
CA PRO A 119 13.32 -23.89 -6.67
C PRO A 119 12.06 -23.91 -7.56
N SER A 120 11.06 -23.12 -7.20
CA SER A 120 9.90 -22.87 -8.06
C SER A 120 10.01 -21.45 -8.62
N VAL A 121 9.93 -21.34 -9.94
CA VAL A 121 9.91 -20.06 -10.64
C VAL A 121 8.48 -19.60 -10.97
N SER A 122 7.48 -20.44 -10.68
CA SER A 122 6.08 -20.08 -10.92
C SER A 122 5.52 -19.32 -9.73
N LEU A 123 4.84 -18.19 -10.02
CA LEU A 123 4.15 -17.40 -9.00
C LEU A 123 3.09 -18.24 -8.30
N HIS A 124 3.17 -18.31 -6.97
CA HIS A 124 2.16 -18.99 -6.16
C HIS A 124 2.07 -18.40 -4.74
N ASP A 125 0.88 -18.47 -4.18
CA ASP A 125 0.57 -18.04 -2.82
C ASP A 125 -0.59 -18.89 -2.26
N ASP A 126 -0.23 -19.95 -1.58
CA ASP A 126 -1.19 -20.92 -1.06
C ASP A 126 -1.98 -20.39 0.15
N SER A 127 -1.43 -19.42 0.87
CA SER A 127 -2.05 -18.74 2.01
C SER A 127 -2.95 -17.57 1.59
N GLY A 128 -2.52 -16.83 0.56
CA GLY A 128 -3.16 -15.61 0.09
C GLY A 128 -2.88 -14.39 0.98
N HIS A 129 -1.91 -14.46 1.90
CA HIS A 129 -1.53 -13.33 2.71
C HIS A 129 -0.62 -12.38 1.94
N GLY A 130 0.43 -12.89 1.28
CA GLY A 130 1.37 -12.08 0.50
C GLY A 130 0.72 -11.40 -0.71
N THR A 131 -0.18 -12.09 -1.41
CA THR A 131 -0.98 -11.50 -2.51
C THR A 131 -1.82 -10.32 -2.02
N HIS A 132 -2.43 -10.46 -0.85
CA HIS A 132 -3.23 -9.40 -0.23
C HIS A 132 -2.36 -8.19 0.16
N VAL A 133 -1.20 -8.44 0.78
CA VAL A 133 -0.20 -7.43 1.14
C VAL A 133 0.30 -6.69 -0.10
N ALA A 134 0.67 -7.41 -1.16
CA ALA A 134 1.10 -6.85 -2.43
C ALA A 134 0.01 -5.96 -3.06
N GLY A 135 -1.26 -6.39 -2.98
CA GLY A 135 -2.39 -5.62 -3.50
C GLY A 135 -2.62 -4.29 -2.75
N ILE A 136 -2.42 -4.26 -1.43
CA ILE A 136 -2.49 -3.00 -0.65
C ILE A 136 -1.38 -2.05 -1.06
N LEU A 137 -0.16 -2.56 -1.25
CA LEU A 137 0.98 -1.75 -1.67
C LEU A 137 0.79 -1.26 -3.12
N ALA A 138 0.64 -2.20 -4.06
CA ALA A 138 0.88 -1.97 -5.48
C ALA A 138 -0.21 -2.52 -6.43
N GLY A 139 -1.36 -2.99 -5.94
CA GLY A 139 -2.45 -3.42 -6.81
C GLY A 139 -2.92 -2.28 -7.72
N SER A 140 -3.01 -2.51 -9.04
CA SER A 140 -3.48 -1.48 -9.98
C SER A 140 -4.97 -1.19 -9.86
N GLY A 141 -5.73 -2.11 -9.26
CA GLY A 141 -7.20 -2.04 -9.23
C GLY A 141 -7.84 -2.30 -10.59
N GLN A 142 -7.12 -2.87 -11.56
CA GLN A 142 -7.60 -3.12 -12.91
C GLN A 142 -8.93 -3.88 -12.93
N VAL A 143 -9.04 -4.92 -12.12
CA VAL A 143 -10.26 -5.75 -12.06
C VAL A 143 -11.45 -5.00 -11.45
N SER A 144 -11.19 -3.97 -10.65
CA SER A 144 -12.23 -3.16 -9.97
C SER A 144 -12.40 -1.77 -10.56
N SER A 145 -11.87 -1.49 -11.75
CA SER A 145 -11.89 -0.14 -12.34
C SER A 145 -11.33 0.94 -11.39
N GLY A 146 -10.28 0.59 -10.64
CA GLY A 146 -9.57 1.46 -9.71
C GLY A 146 -10.12 1.50 -8.27
N LEU A 147 -11.28 0.89 -7.99
CA LEU A 147 -11.94 0.94 -6.67
C LEU A 147 -11.05 0.38 -5.54
N TYR A 148 -10.33 -0.69 -5.83
CA TYR A 148 -9.43 -1.35 -4.88
C TYR A 148 -7.95 -1.19 -5.25
N ALA A 149 -7.61 -0.15 -6.03
CA ALA A 149 -6.22 0.17 -6.31
C ALA A 149 -5.43 0.42 -5.01
N GLY A 150 -4.25 -0.18 -4.93
CA GLY A 150 -3.31 0.00 -3.83
C GLY A 150 -2.83 1.44 -3.65
N ILE A 151 -1.91 1.65 -2.73
CA ILE A 151 -1.40 3.00 -2.39
C ILE A 151 -0.45 3.49 -3.48
N ALA A 152 0.43 2.62 -4.00
CA ALA A 152 1.42 2.94 -5.02
C ALA A 152 1.29 1.97 -6.22
N PRO A 153 0.22 2.13 -7.04
CA PRO A 153 -0.15 1.14 -8.05
C PRO A 153 0.85 0.99 -9.21
N ASP A 154 1.83 1.87 -9.34
CA ASP A 154 2.86 1.82 -10.36
C ASP A 154 4.20 1.25 -9.85
N THR A 155 4.25 0.80 -8.57
CA THR A 155 5.44 0.20 -7.97
C THR A 155 5.67 -1.20 -8.51
N ASP A 156 6.92 -1.50 -8.87
CA ASP A 156 7.38 -2.83 -9.22
C ASP A 156 7.66 -3.69 -7.98
N LEU A 157 7.56 -5.01 -8.13
CA LEU A 157 7.61 -5.95 -7.02
C LEU A 157 8.68 -7.04 -7.21
N LEU A 158 9.45 -7.29 -6.14
CA LEU A 158 10.28 -8.47 -5.97
C LEU A 158 9.68 -9.31 -4.83
N ILE A 159 9.44 -10.58 -5.07
CA ILE A 159 8.70 -11.42 -4.11
C ILE A 159 9.59 -12.51 -3.54
N CYS A 160 9.70 -12.50 -2.21
CA CYS A 160 10.36 -13.53 -1.42
C CYS A 160 9.30 -14.34 -0.68
N LYS A 161 8.99 -15.54 -1.15
CA LYS A 161 8.15 -16.48 -0.39
C LYS A 161 9.00 -17.11 0.73
N VAL A 162 8.78 -16.62 1.96
CA VAL A 162 9.50 -17.06 3.16
C VAL A 162 8.60 -17.77 4.17
N LEU A 163 7.29 -17.77 3.93
CA LEU A 163 6.26 -18.41 4.73
C LEU A 163 5.50 -19.47 3.92
N ASP A 164 5.09 -20.53 4.59
CA ASP A 164 4.30 -21.62 4.01
C ASP A 164 2.81 -21.28 3.83
N HIS A 165 2.01 -22.28 3.48
CA HIS A 165 0.57 -22.16 3.23
C HIS A 165 -0.24 -21.80 4.49
N GLU A 166 0.28 -22.04 5.67
CA GLU A 166 -0.36 -21.65 6.95
C GLU A 166 0.11 -20.28 7.43
N GLY A 167 1.05 -19.66 6.73
CA GLY A 167 1.68 -18.41 7.14
C GLY A 167 2.77 -18.60 8.20
N ASN A 168 3.22 -19.84 8.41
CA ASN A 168 4.34 -20.16 9.29
C ASN A 168 5.65 -20.08 8.51
N GLY A 169 6.70 -19.68 9.20
CA GLY A 169 8.06 -19.69 8.68
C GLY A 169 9.07 -19.84 9.79
N ASN A 170 10.27 -20.24 9.42
CA ASN A 170 11.39 -20.23 10.33
C ASN A 170 12.35 -19.08 10.02
N ILE A 171 13.17 -18.73 10.98
CA ILE A 171 14.13 -17.64 10.83
C ILE A 171 15.07 -17.87 9.64
N GLN A 172 15.46 -19.10 9.38
CA GLN A 172 16.39 -19.45 8.30
C GLN A 172 15.81 -19.13 6.92
N THR A 173 14.49 -19.36 6.70
CA THR A 173 13.85 -19.00 5.44
C THR A 173 13.77 -17.49 5.26
N VAL A 174 13.50 -16.74 6.32
CA VAL A 174 13.50 -15.27 6.30
C VAL A 174 14.90 -14.72 6.00
N LEU A 175 15.93 -15.26 6.67
CA LEU A 175 17.32 -14.84 6.43
C LEU A 175 17.77 -15.17 4.99
N LYS A 176 17.39 -16.32 4.43
CA LYS A 176 17.66 -16.63 3.02
C LYS A 176 16.99 -15.64 2.07
N GLY A 177 15.77 -15.22 2.37
CA GLY A 177 15.07 -14.16 1.60
C GLY A 177 15.82 -12.83 1.66
N ILE A 178 16.30 -12.44 2.84
CA ILE A 178 17.11 -11.22 3.02
C ILE A 178 18.45 -11.34 2.26
N ASP A 179 19.13 -12.48 2.36
CA ASP A 179 20.39 -12.73 1.63
C ASP A 179 20.19 -12.66 0.11
N TRP A 180 19.04 -13.12 -0.39
CA TRP A 180 18.72 -13.01 -1.80
C TRP A 180 18.50 -11.56 -2.21
N ILE A 181 17.76 -10.76 -1.43
CA ILE A 181 17.58 -9.32 -1.65
C ILE A 181 18.95 -8.62 -1.73
N LEU A 182 19.85 -8.92 -0.81
CA LEU A 182 21.20 -8.36 -0.79
C LEU A 182 22.01 -8.67 -2.06
N LYS A 183 21.80 -9.86 -2.64
CA LYS A 183 22.47 -10.27 -3.87
C LYS A 183 21.94 -9.58 -5.12
N ILE A 184 20.64 -9.28 -5.15
CA ILE A 184 19.98 -8.74 -6.36
C ILE A 184 19.70 -7.25 -6.30
N LYS A 185 19.90 -6.58 -5.15
CA LYS A 185 19.52 -5.18 -4.93
C LYS A 185 20.06 -4.21 -5.99
N ASP A 186 21.26 -4.47 -6.52
CA ASP A 186 21.89 -3.62 -7.53
C ASP A 186 21.43 -3.96 -8.97
N SER A 187 20.68 -5.05 -9.15
CA SER A 187 20.12 -5.46 -10.44
C SER A 187 18.75 -4.86 -10.73
N TYR A 188 18.11 -4.28 -9.72
CA TYR A 188 16.77 -3.68 -9.80
C TYR A 188 16.78 -2.31 -9.11
N PRO A 189 15.88 -1.38 -9.45
CA PRO A 189 15.73 -0.10 -8.74
C PRO A 189 15.07 -0.30 -7.37
N LEU A 190 15.68 -1.15 -6.52
CA LEU A 190 15.13 -1.55 -5.24
C LEU A 190 15.34 -0.45 -4.19
N HIS A 191 14.26 0.06 -3.61
CA HIS A 191 14.26 1.12 -2.61
C HIS A 191 13.66 0.67 -1.27
N LEU A 192 12.73 -0.30 -1.32
CA LEU A 192 11.85 -0.63 -0.22
C LEU A 192 11.84 -2.13 0.06
N VAL A 193 11.77 -2.48 1.35
CA VAL A 193 11.55 -3.85 1.80
C VAL A 193 10.35 -3.85 2.75
N ASN A 194 9.28 -4.56 2.39
CA ASN A 194 8.08 -4.75 3.20
C ASN A 194 8.13 -6.12 3.87
N ILE A 195 8.09 -6.14 5.20
CA ILE A 195 8.06 -7.37 5.99
C ILE A 195 6.78 -7.36 6.84
N SER A 196 5.72 -7.95 6.30
CA SER A 196 4.41 -8.01 6.98
C SER A 196 4.28 -9.22 7.91
N VAL A 197 5.39 -9.84 8.26
CA VAL A 197 5.49 -11.00 9.14
C VAL A 197 6.47 -10.71 10.27
N GLY A 198 6.27 -11.38 11.41
CA GLY A 198 7.16 -11.15 12.54
C GLY A 198 7.18 -12.31 13.53
N GLY A 199 8.34 -12.53 14.10
CA GLY A 199 8.52 -13.48 15.18
C GLY A 199 7.90 -12.99 16.49
N ARG A 200 7.51 -13.93 17.36
CA ARG A 200 6.94 -13.60 18.67
C ARG A 200 7.91 -12.75 19.49
N PRO A 201 7.43 -11.86 20.36
CA PRO A 201 8.28 -11.12 21.28
C PRO A 201 9.16 -12.01 22.19
N THR A 202 8.71 -13.25 22.41
CA THR A 202 9.38 -14.27 23.22
C THR A 202 10.41 -15.12 22.47
N LEU A 203 10.83 -14.73 21.26
CA LEU A 203 11.89 -15.42 20.53
C LEU A 203 13.18 -15.55 21.37
N PRO A 204 13.92 -16.66 21.26
CA PRO A 204 15.23 -16.79 21.89
C PRO A 204 16.16 -15.65 21.51
N PRO A 205 16.98 -15.12 22.47
CA PRO A 205 17.82 -13.94 22.24
C PRO A 205 18.73 -14.04 21.01
N GLY A 206 19.33 -15.21 20.74
CA GLY A 206 20.17 -15.43 19.56
C GLY A 206 19.40 -15.32 18.25
N GLN A 207 18.17 -15.85 18.20
CA GLN A 207 17.32 -15.74 17.00
C GLN A 207 16.82 -14.32 16.80
N LYS A 208 16.45 -13.63 17.88
CA LYS A 208 16.07 -12.21 17.88
C LYS A 208 17.20 -11.36 17.30
N LYS A 209 18.43 -11.57 17.80
CA LYS A 209 19.61 -10.85 17.31
C LYS A 209 19.85 -11.07 15.81
N LEU A 210 19.77 -12.30 15.32
CA LEU A 210 19.98 -12.60 13.89
C LEU A 210 18.98 -11.84 12.99
N LEU A 211 17.69 -11.79 13.36
CA LEU A 211 16.68 -11.03 12.60
C LEU A 211 16.93 -9.52 12.65
N LEU A 212 17.30 -9.00 13.81
CA LEU A 212 17.60 -7.58 13.97
C LEU A 212 18.81 -7.17 13.14
N ASP A 213 19.92 -7.91 13.26
CA ASP A 213 21.15 -7.66 12.50
C ASP A 213 20.86 -7.67 10.98
N ALA A 214 20.05 -8.63 10.50
CA ALA A 214 19.74 -8.76 9.09
C ALA A 214 18.92 -7.58 8.54
N VAL A 215 17.86 -7.14 9.24
CA VAL A 215 17.06 -6.00 8.76
C VAL A 215 17.78 -4.66 8.94
N GLU A 216 18.64 -4.55 9.95
CA GLU A 216 19.47 -3.37 10.13
C GLU A 216 20.57 -3.28 9.07
N HIS A 217 21.09 -4.41 8.60
CA HIS A 217 22.04 -4.44 7.49
C HIS A 217 21.37 -3.97 6.17
N LEU A 218 20.13 -4.38 5.88
CA LEU A 218 19.38 -3.85 4.75
C LEU A 218 19.24 -2.32 4.85
N TRP A 219 18.93 -1.82 6.05
CA TRP A 219 18.80 -0.39 6.32
C TRP A 219 20.12 0.37 6.10
N ASP A 220 21.23 -0.18 6.61
CA ASP A 220 22.56 0.44 6.48
C ASP A 220 23.07 0.50 5.03
N LEU A 221 22.53 -0.36 4.17
CA LEU A 221 22.76 -0.34 2.73
C LEU A 221 21.83 0.59 1.95
N GLY A 222 21.04 1.43 2.65
CA GLY A 222 20.20 2.45 2.06
C GLY A 222 18.77 2.00 1.73
N LEU A 223 18.40 0.72 1.97
CA LEU A 223 17.04 0.26 1.75
C LEU A 223 16.11 0.73 2.87
N THR A 224 14.93 1.22 2.52
CA THR A 224 13.91 1.54 3.52
C THR A 224 13.15 0.28 3.92
N VAL A 225 13.36 -0.18 5.15
CA VAL A 225 12.73 -1.39 5.67
C VAL A 225 11.52 -1.03 6.50
N VAL A 226 10.34 -1.54 6.12
CA VAL A 226 9.05 -1.31 6.78
C VAL A 226 8.51 -2.64 7.29
N VAL A 227 8.22 -2.71 8.58
CA VAL A 227 7.86 -3.97 9.24
C VAL A 227 6.59 -3.82 10.08
N SER A 228 5.84 -4.91 10.26
CA SER A 228 4.66 -4.92 11.12
C SER A 228 5.04 -4.98 12.61
N SER A 229 4.23 -4.31 13.45
CA SER A 229 4.39 -4.40 14.92
C SER A 229 3.95 -5.74 15.51
N GLY A 230 3.29 -6.60 14.71
CA GLY A 230 2.69 -7.85 15.16
C GLY A 230 1.32 -7.67 15.81
N ASN A 231 0.64 -8.81 16.03
CA ASN A 231 -0.74 -8.85 16.54
C ASN A 231 -0.81 -9.43 17.97
N TYR A 232 0.20 -9.12 18.81
CA TYR A 232 0.33 -9.63 20.18
C TYR A 232 -0.12 -8.64 21.26
N GLY A 233 -0.62 -7.44 20.86
CA GLY A 233 -1.14 -6.42 21.75
C GLY A 233 -2.42 -6.83 22.48
N PRO A 234 -3.00 -5.97 23.30
CA PRO A 234 -2.65 -4.56 23.51
C PRO A 234 -1.63 -4.30 24.64
N ARG A 235 -1.10 -5.34 25.31
CA ARG A 235 -0.19 -5.18 26.45
C ARG A 235 1.14 -4.54 26.00
N PRO A 236 1.81 -3.76 26.89
CA PRO A 236 3.16 -3.27 26.65
C PRO A 236 4.17 -4.43 26.40
N GLY A 237 5.26 -4.15 25.66
CA GLY A 237 6.31 -5.14 25.39
C GLY A 237 5.93 -6.21 24.39
N THR A 238 4.90 -5.99 23.56
CA THR A 238 4.34 -6.99 22.62
C THR A 238 4.69 -6.74 21.17
N VAL A 239 5.63 -5.84 20.87
CA VAL A 239 6.10 -5.61 19.50
C VAL A 239 6.82 -6.85 18.97
N ALA A 240 6.40 -7.34 17.81
CA ALA A 240 7.03 -8.46 17.12
C ALA A 240 8.45 -8.12 16.64
N VAL A 241 9.32 -9.12 16.57
CA VAL A 241 10.66 -8.99 15.97
C VAL A 241 10.52 -9.22 14.45
N PRO A 242 11.10 -8.36 13.59
CA PRO A 242 12.14 -7.36 13.86
C PRO A 242 11.64 -5.93 14.14
N GLY A 243 10.35 -5.71 14.38
CA GLY A 243 9.79 -4.38 14.65
C GLY A 243 10.35 -3.68 15.91
N THR A 244 11.12 -4.39 16.74
CA THR A 244 11.83 -3.81 17.90
C THR A 244 13.11 -3.05 17.51
N SER A 245 13.59 -3.15 16.26
CA SER A 245 14.76 -2.41 15.79
C SER A 245 14.53 -0.89 15.81
N PRO A 246 15.48 -0.09 16.28
CA PRO A 246 15.40 1.37 16.24
C PRO A 246 15.54 1.93 14.81
N LYS A 247 16.18 1.19 13.90
CA LYS A 247 16.45 1.65 12.53
C LYS A 247 15.24 1.55 11.62
N VAL A 248 14.59 0.39 11.59
CA VAL A 248 13.48 0.12 10.67
C VAL A 248 12.21 0.90 11.04
N ILE A 249 11.30 1.05 10.09
CA ILE A 249 9.99 1.68 10.29
C ILE A 249 8.99 0.60 10.74
N THR A 250 8.51 0.69 11.96
CA THR A 250 7.56 -0.28 12.53
C THR A 250 6.15 0.28 12.48
N VAL A 251 5.23 -0.47 11.87
CA VAL A 251 3.85 -0.05 11.62
C VAL A 251 2.88 -0.76 12.55
N GLY A 252 2.06 0.02 13.23
CA GLY A 252 0.94 -0.44 14.05
C GLY A 252 -0.42 -0.10 13.47
N VAL A 253 -1.46 -0.63 14.10
CA VAL A 253 -2.86 -0.26 13.82
C VAL A 253 -3.40 0.50 15.02
N PRO A 254 -4.03 1.67 14.83
CA PRO A 254 -4.58 2.44 15.93
C PRO A 254 -5.83 1.76 16.51
N ASP A 255 -6.06 1.93 17.82
CA ASP A 255 -7.22 1.33 18.50
C ASP A 255 -8.54 1.92 18.02
N THR A 256 -8.54 3.20 17.72
CA THR A 256 -9.69 3.94 17.21
C THR A 256 -9.28 4.78 16.01
N LEU A 257 -10.10 4.78 14.98
CA LEU A 257 -9.93 5.65 13.83
C LEU A 257 -10.92 6.82 13.92
N PRO A 258 -10.46 8.10 13.82
CA PRO A 258 -11.30 9.29 14.06
C PRO A 258 -12.53 9.40 13.16
N LEU A 259 -12.49 8.80 11.95
CA LEU A 259 -13.55 8.90 10.95
C LEU A 259 -14.73 7.93 11.15
N PHE A 260 -14.62 6.97 12.06
CA PHE A 260 -15.64 5.93 12.25
C PHE A 260 -16.39 6.10 13.57
N ARG A 261 -17.41 6.96 13.57
CA ARG A 261 -18.38 7.12 14.69
C ARG A 261 -19.31 5.92 14.88
N THR A 262 -19.15 4.84 14.15
CA THR A 262 -19.96 3.63 14.25
C THR A 262 -19.29 2.62 15.17
N GLY A 263 -19.29 2.86 16.49
CA GLY A 263 -19.16 1.89 17.59
C GLY A 263 -18.40 0.56 17.39
N HIS A 264 -17.55 0.45 16.37
CA HIS A 264 -16.86 -0.77 16.01
C HIS A 264 -15.52 -0.84 16.72
N SER A 265 -15.48 -1.80 17.58
CA SER A 265 -14.36 -2.51 18.17
C SER A 265 -12.99 -1.92 17.85
N SER A 266 -12.39 -1.36 18.87
CA SER A 266 -10.96 -1.09 18.95
C SER A 266 -10.16 -2.29 18.42
N SER A 267 -9.19 -2.02 17.55
CA SER A 267 -8.23 -3.03 17.11
C SER A 267 -7.20 -3.31 18.21
N ASN A 268 -7.63 -3.90 19.32
CA ASN A 268 -6.79 -4.17 20.50
C ASN A 268 -5.76 -5.29 20.26
N TYR A 269 -5.29 -5.48 19.01
CA TYR A 269 -4.32 -6.52 18.69
C TYR A 269 -2.93 -5.99 18.34
N SER A 270 -2.81 -4.71 17.97
CA SER A 270 -1.53 -4.13 17.53
C SER A 270 -0.46 -4.24 18.62
N GLY A 271 0.73 -4.74 18.25
CA GLY A 271 1.87 -4.82 19.15
C GLY A 271 2.31 -3.45 19.64
N ARG A 272 2.68 -3.36 20.94
CA ARG A 272 3.02 -2.10 21.62
C ARG A 272 4.34 -2.18 22.36
N GLY A 273 5.10 -1.10 22.27
CA GLY A 273 6.26 -0.86 23.12
C GLY A 273 5.92 -0.59 24.59
N PRO A 274 6.92 -0.22 25.37
CA PRO A 274 8.32 -0.04 24.97
C PRO A 274 8.99 -1.38 24.59
N THR A 275 10.08 -1.29 23.83
CA THR A 275 10.96 -2.44 23.56
C THR A 275 11.85 -2.72 24.78
N ASP A 276 12.62 -3.82 24.75
CA ASP A 276 13.59 -4.14 25.80
C ASP A 276 14.65 -3.03 26.02
N HIS A 277 14.85 -2.18 25.00
CA HIS A 277 15.73 -1.00 25.07
C HIS A 277 14.99 0.31 25.36
N CYS A 278 13.77 0.24 25.93
CA CYS A 278 12.94 1.40 26.28
C CYS A 278 12.57 2.30 25.08
N ILE A 279 12.60 1.76 23.86
CA ILE A 279 12.23 2.50 22.65
C ILE A 279 10.70 2.43 22.49
N LYS A 280 10.07 3.58 22.23
CA LYS A 280 8.65 3.64 21.89
C LYS A 280 8.43 3.06 20.49
N LYS A 281 7.57 2.07 20.38
CA LYS A 281 7.14 1.42 19.13
C LYS A 281 5.63 1.11 19.20
N PRO A 282 4.91 1.00 18.11
CA PRO A 282 5.34 1.20 16.71
C PRO A 282 5.74 2.65 16.44
N ASP A 283 6.42 2.92 15.31
CA ASP A 283 6.78 4.27 14.89
C ASP A 283 5.57 5.02 14.37
N VAL A 284 4.82 4.41 13.46
CA VAL A 284 3.68 5.01 12.75
C VAL A 284 2.48 4.08 12.77
N PHE A 285 1.28 4.65 12.70
CA PHE A 285 0.02 3.92 12.60
C PHE A 285 -0.60 4.10 11.22
N ALA A 286 -1.24 3.03 10.73
CA ALA A 286 -2.06 3.06 9.51
C ALA A 286 -3.26 2.11 9.66
N PRO A 287 -4.33 2.27 8.86
CA PRO A 287 -5.46 1.35 8.85
C PRO A 287 -5.04 -0.09 8.53
N GLY A 288 -5.52 -1.05 9.33
CA GLY A 288 -5.17 -2.46 9.16
C GLY A 288 -6.34 -3.43 9.46
N THR A 289 -7.53 -2.92 9.77
CA THR A 289 -8.70 -3.73 10.11
C THR A 289 -9.69 -3.76 8.96
N GLY A 290 -10.10 -4.97 8.52
CA GLY A 290 -11.09 -5.17 7.46
C GLY A 290 -10.64 -4.62 6.09
N ILE A 291 -9.36 -4.61 5.80
CA ILE A 291 -8.82 -4.05 4.56
C ILE A 291 -9.09 -4.99 3.39
N ILE A 292 -9.70 -4.45 2.33
CA ILE A 292 -10.02 -5.20 1.11
C ILE A 292 -8.87 -5.07 0.11
N SER A 293 -8.36 -6.20 -0.37
CA SER A 293 -7.28 -6.27 -1.35
C SER A 293 -7.30 -7.57 -2.15
N CYS A 294 -6.33 -7.75 -3.06
CA CYS A 294 -6.25 -8.87 -4.00
C CYS A 294 -6.41 -10.24 -3.34
N ASN A 295 -7.21 -11.10 -3.97
CA ASN A 295 -7.46 -12.47 -3.56
C ASN A 295 -6.59 -13.42 -4.38
N SER A 296 -5.72 -14.20 -3.73
CA SER A 296 -4.81 -15.16 -4.39
C SER A 296 -5.55 -16.27 -5.14
N ARG A 297 -6.79 -16.55 -4.77
CA ARG A 297 -7.63 -17.60 -5.37
C ARG A 297 -8.45 -17.12 -6.56
N TYR A 298 -8.33 -15.85 -6.93
CA TYR A 298 -9.09 -15.29 -8.04
C TYR A 298 -8.63 -15.87 -9.38
N ILE A 299 -9.59 -16.32 -10.17
CA ILE A 299 -9.38 -16.70 -11.58
C ILE A 299 -10.34 -15.89 -12.43
N SER A 300 -9.78 -15.19 -13.42
CA SER A 300 -10.58 -14.50 -14.41
C SER A 300 -11.36 -15.50 -15.27
N SER A 301 -12.53 -15.10 -15.75
CA SER A 301 -13.36 -15.95 -16.65
C SER A 301 -12.62 -16.42 -17.91
N MET A 302 -11.62 -15.66 -18.37
CA MET A 302 -10.76 -16.05 -19.50
C MET A 302 -9.78 -17.17 -19.14
N GLN A 303 -9.30 -17.22 -17.90
CA GLN A 303 -8.38 -18.27 -17.45
C GLN A 303 -9.13 -19.55 -17.05
N SER A 304 -10.36 -19.45 -16.56
CA SER A 304 -11.16 -20.62 -16.16
C SER A 304 -11.51 -21.55 -17.35
N ALA A 305 -11.54 -21.03 -18.58
CA ALA A 305 -11.80 -21.83 -19.79
C ALA A 305 -10.59 -22.70 -20.21
N SER A 306 -9.39 -22.40 -19.73
CA SER A 306 -8.14 -23.12 -20.11
C SER A 306 -7.64 -24.08 -19.03
N VAL A 307 -8.16 -24.03 -17.81
CA VAL A 307 -7.74 -24.91 -16.72
C VAL A 307 -8.52 -26.23 -16.78
N ARG A 308 -7.93 -27.26 -17.43
CA ARG A 308 -8.40 -28.64 -17.29
C ARG A 308 -7.95 -29.14 -15.91
N PRO A 309 -8.87 -29.61 -15.02
CA PRO A 309 -8.49 -30.22 -13.75
C PRO A 309 -7.60 -31.45 -14.05
N SER A 310 -6.38 -31.45 -13.60
CA SER A 310 -5.57 -32.66 -13.58
C SER A 310 -6.17 -33.57 -12.49
N LEU A 311 -6.35 -34.85 -12.80
CA LEU A 311 -6.98 -35.87 -11.92
C LEU A 311 -6.20 -36.09 -10.61
N PHE A 312 -5.04 -35.45 -10.41
CA PHE A 312 -4.14 -35.63 -9.26
C PHE A 312 -3.92 -34.40 -8.40
N GLN A 313 -4.51 -33.24 -8.76
CA GLN A 313 -4.46 -32.06 -7.88
C GLN A 313 -5.77 -31.93 -7.13
N ARG A 314 -5.68 -31.82 -5.77
CA ARG A 314 -6.85 -31.42 -4.96
C ARG A 314 -7.40 -30.13 -5.55
N PRO A 315 -8.75 -29.99 -5.74
CA PRO A 315 -9.32 -28.77 -6.24
C PRO A 315 -8.99 -27.66 -5.24
N THR A 316 -8.05 -26.80 -5.59
CA THR A 316 -7.92 -25.49 -4.97
C THR A 316 -9.24 -24.79 -5.25
N PHE A 317 -9.99 -24.46 -4.21
CA PHE A 317 -11.27 -23.74 -4.35
C PHE A 317 -10.97 -22.37 -4.97
N LEU A 318 -11.15 -22.31 -6.29
CA LEU A 318 -10.97 -21.08 -7.05
C LEU A 318 -12.14 -20.14 -6.72
N SER A 319 -11.86 -18.85 -6.62
CA SER A 319 -12.85 -17.84 -6.27
C SER A 319 -13.17 -16.96 -7.47
N SER A 320 -14.45 -16.67 -7.68
CA SER A 320 -14.87 -15.61 -8.60
C SER A 320 -14.71 -14.20 -8.00
N GLN A 321 -14.40 -14.11 -6.68
CA GLN A 321 -14.19 -12.83 -6.01
C GLN A 321 -12.74 -12.39 -6.14
N PRO A 322 -12.48 -11.27 -6.86
CA PRO A 322 -11.11 -10.80 -7.08
C PRO A 322 -10.46 -10.18 -5.84
N TYR A 323 -11.25 -9.79 -4.86
CA TYR A 323 -10.78 -9.14 -3.64
C TYR A 323 -11.37 -9.79 -2.41
N ILE A 324 -10.64 -9.71 -1.29
CA ILE A 324 -11.02 -10.26 0.01
C ILE A 324 -10.59 -9.31 1.12
N ALA A 325 -11.34 -9.29 2.23
CA ALA A 325 -11.00 -8.51 3.41
C ALA A 325 -10.08 -9.31 4.36
N LYS A 326 -9.03 -8.67 4.87
CA LYS A 326 -8.16 -9.21 5.93
C LYS A 326 -7.91 -8.16 7.02
N THR A 327 -7.50 -8.62 8.21
CA THR A 327 -7.23 -7.78 9.38
C THR A 327 -5.88 -8.15 10.00
N GLY A 328 -5.09 -7.13 10.32
CA GLY A 328 -3.80 -7.30 10.99
C GLY A 328 -2.87 -6.10 10.75
N THR A 329 -1.82 -6.00 11.57
CA THR A 329 -0.73 -5.04 11.33
C THR A 329 -0.02 -5.30 9.99
N SER A 330 -0.10 -6.54 9.50
CA SER A 330 0.35 -6.94 8.17
C SER A 330 -0.36 -6.19 7.04
N MET A 331 -1.59 -5.70 7.25
CA MET A 331 -2.33 -4.91 6.27
C MET A 331 -2.00 -3.42 6.39
N ALA A 332 -1.63 -2.94 7.57
CA ALA A 332 -1.17 -1.56 7.78
C ALA A 332 0.23 -1.30 7.20
N THR A 333 1.11 -2.29 7.28
CA THR A 333 2.50 -2.19 6.82
C THR A 333 2.61 -1.80 5.34
N PRO A 334 1.95 -2.48 4.38
CA PRO A 334 2.01 -2.12 2.98
C PRO A 334 1.34 -0.76 2.66
N VAL A 335 0.44 -0.26 3.50
CA VAL A 335 -0.09 1.11 3.37
C VAL A 335 1.03 2.13 3.56
N VAL A 336 1.87 1.96 4.60
CA VAL A 336 3.02 2.83 4.85
C VAL A 336 4.10 2.65 3.79
N THR A 337 4.39 1.40 3.41
CA THR A 337 5.37 1.09 2.35
C THR A 337 4.97 1.76 1.02
N GLY A 338 3.69 1.68 0.64
CA GLY A 338 3.17 2.34 -0.55
C GLY A 338 3.24 3.87 -0.46
N ALA A 339 2.97 4.46 0.70
CA ALA A 339 3.12 5.91 0.89
C ALA A 339 4.58 6.37 0.72
N ILE A 340 5.53 5.59 1.20
CA ILE A 340 6.97 5.87 1.01
C ILE A 340 7.37 5.63 -0.46
N ALA A 341 6.79 4.63 -1.16
CA ALA A 341 7.00 4.46 -2.59
C ALA A 341 6.55 5.70 -3.39
N CYS A 342 5.40 6.28 -3.03
CA CYS A 342 4.95 7.55 -3.61
C CYS A 342 5.92 8.70 -3.29
N LEU A 343 6.49 8.74 -2.08
CA LEU A 343 7.48 9.75 -1.70
C LEU A 343 8.75 9.64 -2.55
N PHE A 344 9.33 8.45 -2.70
CA PHE A 344 10.52 8.23 -3.53
C PHE A 344 10.24 8.47 -5.02
N SER A 345 9.04 8.13 -5.51
CA SER A 345 8.63 8.46 -6.89
C SER A 345 8.64 9.97 -7.15
N LYS A 346 8.33 10.77 -6.13
CA LYS A 346 8.37 12.25 -6.19
C LYS A 346 9.76 12.81 -5.96
N TYR A 347 10.56 12.18 -5.10
CA TYR A 347 11.87 12.63 -4.67
C TYR A 347 12.86 11.44 -4.73
N PRO A 348 13.33 11.07 -5.93
CA PRO A 348 14.13 9.85 -6.13
C PRO A 348 15.50 9.87 -5.43
N ASP A 349 16.04 11.04 -5.15
CA ASP A 349 17.35 11.20 -4.51
C ASP A 349 17.30 11.13 -2.98
N LEU A 350 16.12 10.95 -2.37
CA LEU A 350 16.01 10.86 -0.91
C LEU A 350 16.66 9.57 -0.39
N SER A 351 17.41 9.73 0.70
CA SER A 351 17.88 8.59 1.48
C SER A 351 16.74 7.96 2.33
N ASN A 352 16.93 6.71 2.75
CA ASN A 352 16.03 6.04 3.67
C ASN A 352 15.89 6.78 5.02
N VAL A 353 16.95 7.44 5.49
CA VAL A 353 16.94 8.25 6.72
C VAL A 353 16.06 9.48 6.55
N GLU A 354 16.24 10.22 5.44
CA GLU A 354 15.41 11.39 5.14
C GLU A 354 13.93 11.01 4.94
N ALA A 355 13.66 9.90 4.24
CA ALA A 355 12.31 9.37 4.09
C ALA A 355 11.66 9.06 5.45
N LYS A 356 12.42 8.45 6.38
CA LYS A 356 11.96 8.18 7.74
C LYS A 356 11.70 9.47 8.54
N LEU A 357 12.56 10.48 8.42
CA LEU A 357 12.38 11.78 9.08
C LEU A 357 11.17 12.54 8.53
N ARG A 358 10.97 12.55 7.21
CA ARG A 358 9.77 13.14 6.60
C ARG A 358 8.50 12.42 7.05
N LEU A 359 8.53 11.09 7.08
CA LEU A 359 7.40 10.30 7.59
C LEU A 359 7.07 10.69 9.03
N HIS A 360 8.09 10.77 9.91
CA HIS A 360 7.92 11.20 11.31
C HIS A 360 7.23 12.58 11.39
N ASN A 361 7.73 13.56 10.67
CA ASN A 361 7.27 14.95 10.72
C ASN A 361 5.88 15.13 10.09
N SER A 362 5.48 14.22 9.20
CA SER A 362 4.18 14.29 8.51
C SER A 362 3.03 13.63 9.27
N CYS A 363 3.31 12.77 10.25
CA CYS A 363 2.29 12.02 10.97
C CYS A 363 1.35 12.93 11.76
N GLN A 364 0.07 12.55 11.81
CA GLN A 364 -0.93 13.24 12.60
C GLN A 364 -1.05 12.59 13.98
N PRO A 365 -0.88 13.34 15.08
CA PRO A 365 -1.05 12.81 16.43
C PRO A 365 -2.42 12.15 16.63
N ILE A 366 -2.46 11.01 17.31
CA ILE A 366 -3.70 10.31 17.65
C ILE A 366 -4.02 10.63 19.12
N PRO A 367 -5.17 11.28 19.41
CA PRO A 367 -5.56 11.58 20.79
C PRO A 367 -5.60 10.33 21.67
N GLY A 368 -5.03 10.40 22.86
CA GLY A 368 -5.00 9.28 23.82
C GLY A 368 -4.00 8.17 23.49
N THR A 369 -3.16 8.33 22.46
CA THR A 369 -2.09 7.37 22.13
C THR A 369 -0.74 7.97 22.53
N GLU A 370 -0.03 7.32 23.46
CA GLU A 370 1.29 7.77 23.93
C GLU A 370 2.46 7.17 23.11
N SER A 371 2.18 6.17 22.26
CA SER A 371 3.17 5.47 21.46
C SER A 371 3.16 5.96 20.00
N GLY A 372 4.33 5.96 19.38
CA GLY A 372 4.50 6.29 17.97
C GLY A 372 4.44 7.78 17.64
N TRP A 373 4.62 8.09 16.37
CA TRP A 373 4.58 9.45 15.83
C TRP A 373 3.16 9.91 15.50
N GLY A 374 2.25 8.98 15.33
CA GLY A 374 0.85 9.24 14.97
C GLY A 374 0.36 8.44 13.78
N LEU A 375 -0.78 8.86 13.23
CA LEU A 375 -1.39 8.30 12.04
C LEU A 375 -0.67 8.81 10.79
N LEU A 376 -0.41 7.93 9.82
CA LEU A 376 0.12 8.28 8.52
C LEU A 376 -0.75 9.37 7.86
N HIS A 377 -0.09 10.41 7.32
CA HIS A 377 -0.74 11.48 6.59
C HIS A 377 -0.04 11.74 5.26
N VAL A 378 -0.55 11.17 4.17
CA VAL A 378 0.14 11.13 2.88
C VAL A 378 0.28 12.51 2.25
N ALA A 379 -0.74 13.36 2.34
CA ALA A 379 -0.64 14.70 1.78
C ALA A 379 0.49 15.52 2.45
N ASN A 380 0.65 15.42 3.78
CA ASN A 380 1.77 16.06 4.47
C ASN A 380 3.12 15.44 4.05
N LEU A 381 3.18 14.11 3.99
CA LEU A 381 4.39 13.38 3.60
C LEU A 381 4.91 13.78 2.22
N LEU A 382 4.02 13.96 1.27
CA LEU A 382 4.39 14.34 -0.10
C LEU A 382 4.66 15.84 -0.28
N ASN A 383 4.32 16.68 0.69
CA ASN A 383 4.51 18.13 0.64
C ASN A 383 5.54 18.65 1.67
N SER A 384 6.12 17.74 2.47
CA SER A 384 7.18 18.06 3.46
C SER A 384 8.54 18.27 2.81
#